data_4fdd2d5a12ae87e81a0936cc0d8f74f0
#
_entry.id   4fdd2d5a12ae87e81a0936cc0d8f74f0
#
_cell.length_a   1.000
_cell.length_b   1.000
_cell.length_c   1.000
_cell.angle_alpha   90.00
_cell.angle_beta   90.00
_cell.angle_gamma   90.00
#
_symmetry.space_group_name_H-M   'P 1'
#
loop_
_entity.id
_entity.type
_entity.pdbx_description
1 polymer ?
#
loop_
_entity_poly.entity_id
_entity_poly.type
_entity_poly.pdbx_seq_one_letter_code
_entity_poly.pdbx_strand_id
1 'polypeptide(L)'
;AVDFIPVENLETTMRSPVFTDNSSPPVVPQSFQVAHLHAPTGSGKSTKVPAAYAAQGYKVLVLNQSVAATLGFGAYMSKAHGIDPNIRTGVRTITTGSPITYSTYGKFLADGGCSGGAYDIIICDESHSTDATSILGIGTVLDQAETAGARLVVLATATPPGSVTVPHPNIEEVALSTTGEIPFYGKAIPLEVIKGGRHLIFCHSKKKSDELAAKLVALGINAVAYYRGLDVSVIPTSGDVVVVATDALMTGYTGDFDSVIDCNTCVTQTVDFSLDPTFTIETITLPQDAVSRTQRRGRTGRGKPGIYRFVAPGERPSGMFDSSVLCECYDAGCAWYELTPAETTVRLRAYMNTPGLPVCQDHLEFWEGVFTGLTHIDAHFLSQTKQSGENLPYLVAYQATVCARAQAPPPSWDQMWKCLIRLKPTLHGPTPLLYRLGAVQNEITLTHPVTKYIMTCMSADLEVVTS
;
A
#
# COMPACT_ATOMS: atom_id res chain seq x y z
N ALA A 1 -12.70 12.11 -19.99
CA ALA A 1 -11.31 11.70 -20.05
C ALA A 1 -10.60 12.11 -18.75
N VAL A 2 -9.73 11.28 -18.28
CA VAL A 2 -8.93 11.60 -17.09
C VAL A 2 -7.62 12.22 -17.56
N ASP A 3 -7.26 13.37 -16.96
CA ASP A 3 -6.00 14.02 -17.26
C ASP A 3 -4.84 13.13 -16.83
N PHE A 4 -3.92 12.94 -17.75
CA PHE A 4 -2.69 12.21 -17.49
C PHE A 4 -1.61 13.17 -17.03
N ILE A 5 -0.95 12.82 -15.93
CA ILE A 5 0.17 13.60 -15.40
C ILE A 5 1.46 12.93 -15.85
N PRO A 6 2.22 13.54 -16.78
CA PRO A 6 3.49 12.96 -17.22
C PRO A 6 4.51 13.04 -16.10
N VAL A 7 5.40 12.07 -16.06
CA VAL A 7 6.56 12.07 -15.17
C VAL A 7 7.70 12.76 -15.92
N GLU A 8 8.05 13.98 -15.52
CA GLU A 8 8.95 14.87 -16.29
C GLU A 8 10.35 14.32 -16.53
N ASN A 9 10.87 13.51 -15.61
CA ASN A 9 12.25 13.03 -15.67
C ASN A 9 12.38 11.64 -16.28
N LEU A 10 11.31 11.11 -16.91
CA LEU A 10 11.37 9.79 -17.50
C LEU A 10 11.93 9.85 -18.91
N GLU A 11 13.00 9.13 -19.14
CA GLU A 11 13.49 8.90 -20.48
C GLU A 11 12.49 8.03 -21.24
N THR A 12 12.09 8.50 -22.40
CA THR A 12 11.09 7.83 -23.24
C THR A 12 11.68 6.69 -24.08
N THR A 13 12.77 6.09 -23.63
CA THR A 13 13.26 4.85 -24.24
C THR A 13 12.29 3.70 -24.02
N MET A 14 11.43 3.83 -23.03
CA MET A 14 10.35 2.89 -22.73
C MET A 14 9.11 3.24 -23.55
N ARG A 15 8.27 2.25 -23.77
CA ARG A 15 7.05 2.40 -24.57
C ARG A 15 6.05 3.34 -23.92
N SER A 16 5.46 4.21 -24.71
CA SER A 16 4.35 5.03 -24.25
C SER A 16 3.07 4.18 -24.21
N PRO A 17 2.36 4.14 -23.08
CA PRO A 17 1.10 3.40 -22.99
C PRO A 17 0.01 4.02 -23.87
N VAL A 18 -0.89 3.20 -24.35
CA VAL A 18 -2.11 3.63 -24.99
C VAL A 18 -3.18 3.86 -23.92
N PHE A 19 -3.84 5.02 -23.95
CA PHE A 19 -4.88 5.34 -22.99
C PHE A 19 -6.26 4.97 -23.50
N THR A 20 -7.05 4.31 -22.65
CA THR A 20 -8.46 4.02 -22.87
C THR A 20 -9.22 4.55 -21.65
N ASP A 21 -10.12 5.50 -21.85
CA ASP A 21 -10.75 6.27 -20.78
C ASP A 21 -12.17 5.82 -20.41
N ASN A 22 -12.49 4.56 -20.62
CA ASN A 22 -13.76 3.98 -20.21
C ASN A 22 -13.60 2.47 -19.95
N SER A 23 -14.70 1.76 -19.79
CA SER A 23 -14.71 0.33 -19.50
C SER A 23 -14.49 -0.57 -20.72
N SER A 24 -14.23 -0.01 -21.90
CA SER A 24 -13.97 -0.81 -23.10
C SER A 24 -12.56 -1.44 -22.99
N PRO A 25 -12.45 -2.76 -23.14
CA PRO A 25 -11.13 -3.41 -23.07
C PRO A 25 -10.26 -2.97 -24.25
N PRO A 26 -8.95 -2.73 -24.00
CA PRO A 26 -8.02 -2.44 -25.09
C PRO A 26 -7.95 -3.61 -26.08
N VAL A 27 -7.77 -3.30 -27.35
CA VAL A 27 -7.57 -4.32 -28.40
C VAL A 27 -6.21 -4.97 -28.19
N VAL A 28 -6.13 -6.29 -28.35
CA VAL A 28 -4.86 -7.02 -28.26
C VAL A 28 -4.02 -6.73 -29.49
N PRO A 29 -2.82 -6.14 -29.33
CA PRO A 29 -1.99 -5.74 -30.45
C PRO A 29 -1.20 -6.91 -31.07
N GLN A 30 -0.67 -6.71 -32.27
CA GLN A 30 0.24 -7.65 -32.91
C GLN A 30 1.60 -7.70 -32.23
N SER A 31 2.12 -6.54 -31.82
CA SER A 31 3.36 -6.40 -31.07
C SER A 31 3.03 -5.99 -29.64
N PHE A 32 3.92 -6.29 -28.69
CA PHE A 32 3.70 -5.98 -27.27
C PHE A 32 3.35 -4.50 -27.06
N GLN A 33 2.39 -4.26 -26.19
CA GLN A 33 1.96 -2.92 -25.83
C GLN A 33 1.51 -2.87 -24.36
N VAL A 34 1.70 -1.71 -23.73
CA VAL A 34 1.13 -1.35 -22.44
C VAL A 34 -0.03 -0.37 -22.67
N ALA A 35 -1.15 -0.62 -22.02
CA ALA A 35 -2.33 0.24 -22.14
C ALA A 35 -2.87 0.60 -20.74
N HIS A 36 -3.40 1.80 -20.61
CA HIS A 36 -4.15 2.21 -19.42
C HIS A 36 -5.64 2.04 -19.67
N LEU A 37 -6.32 1.49 -18.67
CA LEU A 37 -7.78 1.36 -18.66
C LEU A 37 -8.32 2.14 -17.46
N HIS A 38 -8.95 3.28 -17.73
CA HIS A 38 -9.55 4.13 -16.71
C HIS A 38 -11.06 3.89 -16.70
N ALA A 39 -11.52 3.12 -15.74
CA ALA A 39 -12.90 2.72 -15.66
C ALA A 39 -13.39 2.78 -14.22
N PRO A 40 -14.64 3.20 -13.98
CA PRO A 40 -15.17 3.34 -12.63
C PRO A 40 -15.25 1.99 -11.90
N THR A 41 -15.25 2.05 -10.57
CA THR A 41 -15.47 0.87 -9.74
C THR A 41 -16.81 0.23 -10.10
N GLY A 42 -16.84 -1.11 -10.21
CA GLY A 42 -18.04 -1.86 -10.55
C GLY A 42 -18.36 -1.91 -12.04
N SER A 43 -17.52 -1.34 -12.92
CA SER A 43 -17.72 -1.38 -14.38
C SER A 43 -17.35 -2.72 -15.01
N GLY A 44 -16.74 -3.64 -14.24
CA GLY A 44 -16.32 -4.94 -14.73
C GLY A 44 -14.91 -5.02 -15.28
N LYS A 45 -14.06 -4.01 -15.01
CA LYS A 45 -12.66 -4.03 -15.46
C LYS A 45 -11.85 -5.19 -14.91
N SER A 46 -12.26 -5.74 -13.76
CA SER A 46 -11.57 -6.86 -13.10
C SER A 46 -12.23 -8.22 -13.38
N THR A 47 -13.41 -8.24 -13.99
CA THR A 47 -14.17 -9.47 -14.22
C THR A 47 -14.64 -9.61 -15.67
N LYS A 48 -15.37 -8.66 -16.20
CA LYS A 48 -15.87 -8.69 -17.59
C LYS A 48 -14.74 -8.61 -18.61
N VAL A 49 -13.72 -7.78 -18.33
CA VAL A 49 -12.59 -7.60 -19.26
C VAL A 49 -11.78 -8.89 -19.39
N PRO A 50 -11.35 -9.55 -18.28
CA PRO A 50 -10.68 -10.84 -18.40
C PRO A 50 -11.55 -11.91 -19.11
N ALA A 51 -12.86 -11.95 -18.81
CA ALA A 51 -13.78 -12.88 -19.46
C ALA A 51 -13.86 -12.66 -20.96
N ALA A 52 -13.91 -11.40 -21.41
CA ALA A 52 -13.93 -11.06 -22.83
C ALA A 52 -12.64 -11.51 -23.54
N TYR A 53 -11.48 -11.31 -22.92
CA TYR A 53 -10.22 -11.78 -23.48
C TYR A 53 -10.13 -13.31 -23.54
N ALA A 54 -10.58 -13.99 -22.49
CA ALA A 54 -10.61 -15.46 -22.47
C ALA A 54 -11.53 -16.02 -23.55
N ALA A 55 -12.66 -15.37 -23.81
CA ALA A 55 -13.57 -15.75 -24.89
C ALA A 55 -12.94 -15.63 -26.27
N GLN A 56 -11.95 -14.77 -26.43
CA GLN A 56 -11.16 -14.63 -27.67
C GLN A 56 -10.00 -15.63 -27.76
N GLY A 57 -9.81 -16.48 -26.77
CA GLY A 57 -8.77 -17.50 -26.74
C GLY A 57 -7.47 -17.09 -26.05
N TYR A 58 -7.46 -15.96 -25.36
CA TYR A 58 -6.25 -15.48 -24.65
C TYR A 58 -6.18 -16.03 -23.24
N LYS A 59 -4.93 -16.26 -22.78
CA LYS A 59 -4.63 -16.58 -21.38
C LYS A 59 -4.38 -15.26 -20.63
N VAL A 60 -5.07 -15.07 -19.52
CA VAL A 60 -5.12 -13.78 -18.79
C VAL A 60 -4.72 -13.97 -17.34
N LEU A 61 -3.78 -13.13 -16.89
CA LEU A 61 -3.45 -12.98 -15.48
C LEU A 61 -4.01 -11.64 -14.99
N VAL A 62 -4.74 -11.67 -13.88
CA VAL A 62 -5.23 -10.46 -13.20
C VAL A 62 -4.53 -10.35 -11.86
N LEU A 63 -3.82 -9.26 -11.64
CA LEU A 63 -3.11 -8.98 -10.40
C LEU A 63 -3.85 -7.93 -9.57
N ASN A 64 -3.99 -8.19 -8.28
CA ASN A 64 -4.65 -7.29 -7.33
C ASN A 64 -3.89 -7.26 -6.01
N GLN A 65 -4.00 -6.16 -5.27
CA GLN A 65 -3.29 -6.01 -3.99
C GLN A 65 -3.94 -6.77 -2.84
N SER A 66 -5.24 -7.09 -2.93
CA SER A 66 -6.03 -7.63 -1.83
C SER A 66 -6.31 -9.12 -2.01
N VAL A 67 -6.02 -9.91 -0.95
CA VAL A 67 -6.41 -11.33 -0.89
C VAL A 67 -7.93 -11.45 -0.97
N ALA A 68 -8.66 -10.63 -0.21
CA ALA A 68 -10.12 -10.68 -0.18
C ALA A 68 -10.74 -10.39 -1.55
N ALA A 69 -10.24 -9.37 -2.26
CA ALA A 69 -10.71 -9.04 -3.61
C ALA A 69 -10.40 -10.16 -4.60
N THR A 70 -9.19 -10.71 -4.53
CA THR A 70 -8.76 -11.83 -5.39
C THR A 70 -9.67 -13.04 -5.22
N LEU A 71 -9.98 -13.43 -4.00
CA LEU A 71 -10.91 -14.54 -3.72
C LEU A 71 -12.33 -14.20 -4.15
N GLY A 72 -12.75 -12.96 -3.96
CA GLY A 72 -14.08 -12.47 -4.35
C GLY A 72 -14.29 -12.51 -5.86
N PHE A 73 -13.29 -12.18 -6.65
CA PHE A 73 -13.36 -12.28 -8.11
C PHE A 73 -13.56 -13.72 -8.55
N GLY A 74 -12.88 -14.68 -7.92
CA GLY A 74 -13.07 -16.10 -8.21
C GLY A 74 -14.50 -16.56 -7.99
N ALA A 75 -15.08 -16.20 -6.84
CA ALA A 75 -16.46 -16.54 -6.51
C ALA A 75 -17.45 -15.87 -7.48
N TYR A 76 -17.24 -14.60 -7.81
CA TYR A 76 -18.09 -13.87 -8.75
C TYR A 76 -18.04 -14.47 -10.16
N MET A 77 -16.84 -14.81 -10.64
CA MET A 77 -16.66 -15.38 -11.98
C MET A 77 -17.35 -16.73 -12.11
N SER A 78 -17.29 -17.55 -11.08
CA SER A 78 -18.00 -18.82 -11.02
C SER A 78 -19.52 -18.62 -11.13
N LYS A 79 -20.06 -17.69 -10.35
CA LYS A 79 -21.49 -17.43 -10.26
C LYS A 79 -22.05 -16.72 -11.49
N ALA A 80 -21.38 -15.65 -11.94
CA ALA A 80 -21.90 -14.77 -12.98
C ALA A 80 -21.54 -15.22 -14.40
N HIS A 81 -20.40 -15.87 -14.58
CA HIS A 81 -19.88 -16.24 -15.91
C HIS A 81 -19.68 -17.75 -16.09
N GLY A 82 -19.92 -18.55 -15.05
CA GLY A 82 -19.68 -20.00 -15.11
C GLY A 82 -18.22 -20.38 -15.33
N ILE A 83 -17.30 -19.49 -14.96
CA ILE A 83 -15.86 -19.68 -15.10
C ILE A 83 -15.26 -19.89 -13.71
N ASP A 84 -14.53 -20.99 -13.53
CA ASP A 84 -13.78 -21.27 -12.31
C ASP A 84 -12.31 -20.89 -12.53
N PRO A 85 -11.89 -19.67 -12.22
CA PRO A 85 -10.53 -19.23 -12.49
C PRO A 85 -9.52 -19.88 -11.56
N ASN A 86 -8.26 -19.88 -11.96
CA ASN A 86 -7.16 -20.20 -11.04
C ASN A 86 -7.01 -19.05 -10.04
N ILE A 87 -6.72 -19.38 -8.79
CA ILE A 87 -6.53 -18.42 -7.71
C ILE A 87 -5.16 -18.64 -7.08
N ARG A 88 -4.38 -17.57 -6.93
CA ARG A 88 -3.06 -17.62 -6.31
C ARG A 88 -2.95 -16.53 -5.26
N THR A 89 -2.94 -16.94 -3.99
CA THR A 89 -2.74 -16.03 -2.85
C THR A 89 -1.83 -16.70 -1.83
N GLY A 90 -1.35 -15.94 -0.85
CA GLY A 90 -0.55 -16.47 0.24
C GLY A 90 -1.29 -17.44 1.15
N VAL A 91 -2.63 -17.35 1.20
CA VAL A 91 -3.47 -18.19 2.08
C VAL A 91 -4.16 -19.31 1.32
N ARG A 92 -4.30 -19.22 0.00
CA ARG A 92 -5.04 -20.20 -0.79
C ARG A 92 -4.58 -20.22 -2.23
N THR A 93 -4.38 -21.42 -2.78
CA THR A 93 -4.08 -21.65 -4.20
C THR A 93 -5.06 -22.67 -4.75
N ILE A 94 -5.75 -22.31 -5.85
CA ILE A 94 -6.69 -23.18 -6.55
C ILE A 94 -6.27 -23.24 -8.01
N THR A 95 -6.02 -24.44 -8.52
CA THR A 95 -5.66 -24.66 -9.92
C THR A 95 -6.80 -25.38 -10.61
N THR A 96 -7.38 -24.74 -11.63
CA THR A 96 -8.55 -25.28 -12.35
C THR A 96 -8.27 -25.57 -13.83
N GLY A 97 -7.14 -25.09 -14.33
CA GLY A 97 -6.84 -25.16 -15.77
C GLY A 97 -7.53 -24.10 -16.61
N SER A 98 -8.23 -23.14 -15.97
CA SER A 98 -8.87 -22.02 -16.67
C SER A 98 -7.84 -21.14 -17.38
N PRO A 99 -8.22 -20.48 -18.50
CA PRO A 99 -7.37 -19.46 -19.11
C PRO A 99 -7.22 -18.19 -18.26
N ILE A 100 -8.04 -18.00 -17.21
CA ILE A 100 -7.98 -16.85 -16.33
C ILE A 100 -7.37 -17.22 -14.99
N THR A 101 -6.38 -16.46 -14.55
CA THR A 101 -5.78 -16.58 -13.22
C THR A 101 -5.86 -15.25 -12.49
N TYR A 102 -6.35 -15.28 -11.26
CA TYR A 102 -6.29 -14.14 -10.34
C TYR A 102 -5.20 -14.39 -9.31
N SER A 103 -4.33 -13.42 -9.11
CA SER A 103 -3.23 -13.49 -8.15
C SER A 103 -3.09 -12.18 -7.40
N THR A 104 -2.63 -12.24 -6.15
CA THR A 104 -2.15 -11.04 -5.49
C THR A 104 -0.77 -10.66 -6.04
N TYR A 105 -0.42 -9.37 -5.96
CA TYR A 105 0.94 -8.93 -6.32
C TYR A 105 1.99 -9.62 -5.47
N GLY A 106 1.73 -9.79 -4.18
CA GLY A 106 2.67 -10.46 -3.28
C GLY A 106 2.93 -11.91 -3.67
N LYS A 107 1.90 -12.67 -4.02
CA LYS A 107 2.05 -14.05 -4.48
C LYS A 107 2.78 -14.12 -5.81
N PHE A 108 2.46 -13.22 -6.72
CA PHE A 108 3.14 -13.11 -8.01
C PHE A 108 4.65 -12.90 -7.84
N LEU A 109 5.03 -11.98 -6.95
CA LEU A 109 6.44 -11.73 -6.63
C LEU A 109 7.11 -12.95 -5.97
N ALA A 110 6.43 -13.59 -5.03
CA ALA A 110 6.94 -14.77 -4.35
C ALA A 110 7.11 -15.96 -5.29
N ASP A 111 6.28 -16.04 -6.33
CA ASP A 111 6.39 -17.07 -7.37
C ASP A 111 7.48 -16.78 -8.42
N GLY A 112 8.19 -15.68 -8.30
CA GLY A 112 9.29 -15.31 -9.19
C GLY A 112 8.92 -14.41 -10.36
N GLY A 113 7.71 -13.85 -10.38
CA GLY A 113 7.27 -12.95 -11.44
C GLY A 113 6.69 -13.66 -12.65
N CYS A 114 6.95 -13.14 -13.86
CA CYS A 114 6.40 -13.70 -15.09
C CYS A 114 7.07 -15.03 -15.46
N SER A 115 6.23 -15.98 -15.90
CA SER A 115 6.70 -17.25 -16.46
C SER A 115 6.55 -17.23 -17.98
N GLY A 116 7.55 -17.76 -18.70
CA GLY A 116 7.57 -17.76 -20.17
C GLY A 116 6.36 -18.49 -20.75
N GLY A 117 5.62 -17.82 -21.64
CA GLY A 117 4.48 -18.38 -22.36
C GLY A 117 3.22 -18.60 -21.52
N ALA A 118 3.19 -18.21 -20.25
CA ALA A 118 2.08 -18.47 -19.36
C ALA A 118 0.84 -17.62 -19.68
N TYR A 119 1.03 -16.36 -20.06
CA TYR A 119 -0.06 -15.41 -20.26
C TYR A 119 0.15 -14.57 -21.51
N ASP A 120 -0.95 -14.29 -22.21
CA ASP A 120 -0.97 -13.37 -23.35
C ASP A 120 -1.23 -11.94 -22.88
N ILE A 121 -2.04 -11.80 -21.80
CA ILE A 121 -2.49 -10.53 -21.27
C ILE A 121 -2.30 -10.54 -19.75
N ILE A 122 -1.72 -9.46 -19.23
CA ILE A 122 -1.60 -9.26 -17.78
C ILE A 122 -2.31 -7.95 -17.44
N ILE A 123 -3.29 -8.04 -16.56
CA ILE A 123 -4.04 -6.90 -16.06
C ILE A 123 -3.54 -6.56 -14.65
N CYS A 124 -2.96 -5.40 -14.49
CA CYS A 124 -2.56 -4.86 -13.19
C CYS A 124 -3.71 -4.03 -12.65
N ASP A 125 -4.50 -4.61 -11.77
CA ASP A 125 -5.65 -3.94 -11.16
C ASP A 125 -5.18 -2.99 -10.06
N GLU A 126 -5.98 -1.96 -9.79
CA GLU A 126 -5.67 -0.94 -8.79
C GLU A 126 -4.28 -0.31 -9.01
N SER A 127 -3.97 0.04 -10.27
CA SER A 127 -2.64 0.56 -10.66
C SER A 127 -2.29 1.91 -10.03
N HIS A 128 -3.27 2.58 -9.41
CA HIS A 128 -3.05 3.80 -8.62
C HIS A 128 -2.39 3.53 -7.27
N SER A 129 -2.32 2.28 -6.82
CA SER A 129 -1.83 1.92 -5.49
C SER A 129 -0.35 2.28 -5.31
N THR A 130 -0.02 2.82 -4.14
CA THR A 130 1.32 3.28 -3.82
C THR A 130 1.97 2.50 -2.68
N ASP A 131 1.46 1.32 -2.36
CA ASP A 131 2.13 0.41 -1.45
C ASP A 131 3.29 -0.30 -2.16
N ALA A 132 4.32 -0.65 -1.41
CA ALA A 132 5.54 -1.21 -1.95
C ALA A 132 5.33 -2.49 -2.77
N THR A 133 4.47 -3.38 -2.30
CA THR A 133 4.19 -4.66 -2.97
C THR A 133 3.55 -4.45 -4.34
N SER A 134 2.59 -3.54 -4.44
CA SER A 134 1.94 -3.21 -5.71
C SER A 134 2.91 -2.56 -6.69
N ILE A 135 3.71 -1.61 -6.22
CA ILE A 135 4.71 -0.92 -7.07
C ILE A 135 5.74 -1.91 -7.59
N LEU A 136 6.29 -2.75 -6.71
CA LEU A 136 7.26 -3.75 -7.11
C LEU A 136 6.65 -4.80 -8.04
N GLY A 137 5.41 -5.21 -7.78
CA GLY A 137 4.67 -6.15 -8.62
C GLY A 137 4.41 -5.60 -10.02
N ILE A 138 3.91 -4.37 -10.12
CA ILE A 138 3.68 -3.71 -11.41
C ILE A 138 5.00 -3.50 -12.14
N GLY A 139 6.04 -3.05 -11.44
CA GLY A 139 7.38 -2.91 -12.01
C GLY A 139 7.92 -4.22 -12.58
N THR A 140 7.69 -5.32 -11.89
CA THR A 140 8.07 -6.66 -12.37
C THR A 140 7.35 -7.02 -13.65
N VAL A 141 6.04 -6.77 -13.74
CA VAL A 141 5.27 -7.00 -14.97
C VAL A 141 5.83 -6.16 -16.11
N LEU A 142 6.04 -4.87 -15.87
CA LEU A 142 6.55 -3.96 -16.91
C LEU A 142 7.94 -4.32 -17.39
N ASP A 143 8.77 -4.87 -16.50
CA ASP A 143 10.12 -5.33 -16.87
C ASP A 143 10.10 -6.65 -17.63
N GLN A 144 9.23 -7.59 -17.29
CA GLN A 144 9.33 -8.99 -17.71
C GLN A 144 8.31 -9.45 -18.74
N ALA A 145 7.16 -8.76 -18.86
CA ALA A 145 6.02 -9.29 -19.61
C ALA A 145 6.32 -9.54 -21.09
N GLU A 146 6.98 -8.63 -21.75
CA GLU A 146 7.31 -8.79 -23.18
C GLU A 146 8.22 -9.98 -23.40
N THR A 147 9.29 -10.10 -22.64
CA THR A 147 10.24 -11.23 -22.74
C THR A 147 9.56 -12.56 -22.43
N ALA A 148 8.58 -12.56 -21.52
CA ALA A 148 7.82 -13.76 -21.18
C ALA A 148 6.75 -14.12 -22.22
N GLY A 149 6.60 -13.34 -23.29
CA GLY A 149 5.69 -13.64 -24.40
C GLY A 149 4.31 -13.01 -24.28
N ALA A 150 4.07 -12.16 -23.29
CA ALA A 150 2.81 -11.41 -23.22
C ALA A 150 2.72 -10.42 -24.38
N ARG A 151 1.49 -10.17 -24.82
CA ARG A 151 1.19 -9.22 -25.92
C ARG A 151 0.65 -7.90 -25.39
N LEU A 152 0.03 -7.91 -24.20
CA LEU A 152 -0.63 -6.74 -23.65
C LEU A 152 -0.50 -6.73 -22.13
N VAL A 153 -0.12 -5.58 -21.59
CA VAL A 153 -0.24 -5.25 -20.17
C VAL A 153 -1.28 -4.15 -20.04
N VAL A 154 -2.29 -4.37 -19.22
CA VAL A 154 -3.34 -3.38 -18.95
C VAL A 154 -3.16 -2.86 -17.53
N LEU A 155 -2.97 -1.55 -17.40
CA LEU A 155 -2.89 -0.86 -16.12
C LEU A 155 -4.26 -0.27 -15.82
N ALA A 156 -5.01 -0.92 -14.95
CA ALA A 156 -6.42 -0.60 -14.72
C ALA A 156 -6.63 0.11 -13.38
N THR A 157 -7.38 1.20 -13.40
CA THR A 157 -7.75 1.94 -12.21
C THR A 157 -8.98 2.80 -12.44
N ALA A 158 -9.75 3.02 -11.39
CA ALA A 158 -10.82 4.01 -11.36
C ALA A 158 -10.31 5.42 -10.97
N THR A 159 -9.11 5.48 -10.38
CA THR A 159 -8.54 6.72 -9.81
C THR A 159 -7.12 6.93 -10.31
N PRO A 160 -6.92 7.26 -11.60
CA PRO A 160 -5.58 7.51 -12.13
C PRO A 160 -4.92 8.70 -11.43
N PRO A 161 -3.58 8.84 -11.53
CA PRO A 161 -2.87 9.97 -10.96
C PRO A 161 -3.48 11.32 -11.35
N GLY A 162 -3.60 12.24 -10.39
CA GLY A 162 -4.22 13.53 -10.62
C GLY A 162 -5.74 13.54 -10.48
N SER A 163 -6.37 12.42 -10.18
CA SER A 163 -7.81 12.37 -9.91
C SER A 163 -8.17 13.23 -8.72
N VAL A 164 -9.36 13.86 -8.79
CA VAL A 164 -9.93 14.65 -7.71
C VAL A 164 -11.24 14.00 -7.28
N THR A 165 -11.63 14.26 -6.03
CA THR A 165 -12.93 13.81 -5.54
C THR A 165 -14.02 14.61 -6.25
N VAL A 166 -14.95 13.90 -6.91
CA VAL A 166 -16.07 14.50 -7.62
C VAL A 166 -17.36 14.26 -6.84
N PRO A 167 -18.39 15.11 -6.99
CA PRO A 167 -19.69 14.87 -6.36
C PRO A 167 -20.24 13.49 -6.73
N HIS A 168 -20.83 12.82 -5.75
CA HIS A 168 -21.47 11.52 -5.97
C HIS A 168 -22.99 11.71 -5.92
N PRO A 169 -23.73 11.17 -6.89
CA PRO A 169 -25.18 11.44 -7.00
C PRO A 169 -26.00 10.90 -5.82
N ASN A 170 -25.47 9.95 -5.08
CA ASN A 170 -26.20 9.27 -4.00
C ASN A 170 -25.64 9.59 -2.61
N ILE A 171 -24.71 10.53 -2.51
CA ILE A 171 -24.08 10.91 -1.24
C ILE A 171 -24.17 12.42 -1.04
N GLU A 172 -24.81 12.81 0.05
CA GLU A 172 -24.82 14.20 0.50
C GLU A 172 -23.56 14.47 1.32
N GLU A 173 -22.87 15.57 1.03
CA GLU A 173 -21.65 15.96 1.75
C GLU A 173 -21.97 17.12 2.70
N VAL A 174 -21.62 16.95 3.97
CA VAL A 174 -21.93 17.89 5.04
C VAL A 174 -20.67 18.21 5.85
N ALA A 175 -20.35 19.48 5.99
CA ALA A 175 -19.24 19.92 6.83
C ALA A 175 -19.63 19.81 8.32
N LEU A 176 -18.74 19.25 9.14
CA LEU A 176 -18.90 19.30 10.59
C LEU A 176 -18.64 20.73 11.08
N SER A 177 -19.43 21.14 12.06
CA SER A 177 -19.21 22.40 12.77
C SER A 177 -18.52 22.16 14.10
N THR A 178 -18.27 23.23 14.86
CA THR A 178 -17.74 23.13 16.22
C THR A 178 -18.84 22.87 17.27
N THR A 179 -20.09 22.77 16.83
CA THR A 179 -21.25 22.55 17.71
C THR A 179 -21.62 21.08 17.74
N GLY A 180 -21.56 20.45 18.90
CA GLY A 180 -21.93 19.05 19.10
C GLY A 180 -21.33 18.51 20.40
N GLU A 181 -21.84 17.36 20.83
CA GLU A 181 -21.47 16.76 22.12
C GLU A 181 -20.12 16.05 22.09
N ILE A 182 -19.66 15.64 20.92
CA ILE A 182 -18.47 14.79 20.80
C ILE A 182 -17.38 15.55 20.06
N PRO A 183 -16.29 15.95 20.73
CA PRO A 183 -15.15 16.57 20.06
C PRO A 183 -14.53 15.60 19.03
N PHE A 184 -14.22 16.11 17.83
CA PHE A 184 -13.66 15.30 16.75
C PHE A 184 -12.75 16.16 15.86
N TYR A 185 -11.43 16.01 16.00
CA TYR A 185 -10.41 16.69 15.18
C TYR A 185 -10.65 18.20 15.01
N GLY A 186 -10.89 18.88 16.14
CA GLY A 186 -11.13 20.32 16.16
C GLY A 186 -12.55 20.74 15.79
N LYS A 187 -13.40 19.80 15.43
CA LYS A 187 -14.83 19.97 15.17
C LYS A 187 -15.63 19.20 16.21
N ALA A 188 -16.90 18.98 15.95
CA ALA A 188 -17.76 18.19 16.82
C ALA A 188 -18.71 17.31 16.02
N ILE A 189 -19.00 16.13 16.56
CA ILE A 189 -20.03 15.24 16.03
C ILE A 189 -21.26 15.44 16.91
N PRO A 190 -22.40 15.88 16.34
CA PRO A 190 -23.66 15.89 17.07
C PRO A 190 -24.08 14.45 17.41
N LEU A 191 -24.44 14.22 18.66
CA LEU A 191 -24.83 12.87 19.11
C LEU A 191 -26.02 12.33 18.31
N GLU A 192 -26.94 13.17 17.92
CA GLU A 192 -28.14 12.79 17.17
C GLU A 192 -27.87 12.16 15.82
N VAL A 193 -26.75 12.50 15.16
CA VAL A 193 -26.45 11.98 13.81
C VAL A 193 -25.94 10.55 13.82
N ILE A 194 -25.54 10.04 14.98
CA ILE A 194 -25.04 8.66 15.13
C ILE A 194 -25.94 7.80 16.03
N LYS A 195 -27.07 8.33 16.49
CA LYS A 195 -28.10 7.56 17.17
C LYS A 195 -28.92 6.80 16.15
N GLY A 196 -29.06 5.51 16.35
CA GLY A 196 -29.82 4.66 15.44
C GLY A 196 -29.16 4.53 14.07
N GLY A 197 -29.25 3.35 13.47
CA GLY A 197 -28.62 3.07 12.18
C GLY A 197 -27.16 2.65 12.32
N ARG A 198 -26.51 2.52 11.18
CA ARG A 198 -25.13 2.06 11.07
C ARG A 198 -24.25 3.18 10.58
N HIS A 199 -23.29 3.58 11.38
CA HIS A 199 -22.42 4.71 11.09
C HIS A 199 -20.94 4.31 11.19
N LEU A 200 -20.13 4.89 10.32
CA LEU A 200 -18.70 4.63 10.25
C LEU A 200 -17.96 5.94 10.48
N ILE A 201 -17.06 5.92 11.46
CA ILE A 201 -16.19 7.07 11.75
C ILE A 201 -14.75 6.66 11.45
N PHE A 202 -14.09 7.38 10.56
CA PHE A 202 -12.68 7.17 10.26
C PHE A 202 -11.80 8.04 11.13
N CYS A 203 -10.87 7.39 11.83
CA CYS A 203 -9.79 8.03 12.59
C CYS A 203 -8.45 7.66 11.94
N HIS A 204 -7.42 8.47 12.19
CA HIS A 204 -6.11 8.25 11.57
C HIS A 204 -5.26 7.20 12.27
N SER A 205 -5.58 6.82 13.51
CA SER A 205 -4.77 5.90 14.30
C SER A 205 -5.61 4.95 15.14
N LYS A 206 -5.00 3.81 15.50
CA LYS A 206 -5.55 2.85 16.46
C LYS A 206 -5.93 3.52 17.79
N LYS A 207 -5.03 4.35 18.33
CA LYS A 207 -5.24 5.05 19.59
C LYS A 207 -6.48 5.95 19.55
N LYS A 208 -6.62 6.73 18.50
CA LYS A 208 -7.78 7.60 18.33
C LYS A 208 -9.08 6.83 18.16
N SER A 209 -9.02 5.69 17.47
CA SER A 209 -10.19 4.82 17.30
C SER A 209 -10.63 4.22 18.63
N ASP A 210 -9.70 3.72 19.44
CA ASP A 210 -10.02 3.19 20.77
C ASP A 210 -10.58 4.25 21.70
N GLU A 211 -9.97 5.44 21.74
CA GLU A 211 -10.40 6.55 22.59
C GLU A 211 -11.84 6.99 22.24
N LEU A 212 -12.14 7.15 20.97
CA LEU A 212 -13.45 7.59 20.54
C LEU A 212 -14.52 6.52 20.76
N ALA A 213 -14.22 5.25 20.45
CA ALA A 213 -15.14 4.15 20.68
C ALA A 213 -15.50 4.04 22.18
N ALA A 214 -14.52 4.14 23.07
CA ALA A 214 -14.76 4.12 24.52
C ALA A 214 -15.63 5.29 24.96
N LYS A 215 -15.41 6.48 24.42
CA LYS A 215 -16.19 7.67 24.72
C LYS A 215 -17.66 7.51 24.29
N LEU A 216 -17.88 6.93 23.11
CA LEU A 216 -19.23 6.67 22.61
C LEU A 216 -19.95 5.62 23.46
N VAL A 217 -19.27 4.57 23.87
CA VAL A 217 -19.84 3.55 24.78
C VAL A 217 -20.26 4.22 26.11
N ALA A 218 -19.43 5.11 26.65
CA ALA A 218 -19.76 5.84 27.88
C ALA A 218 -20.99 6.74 27.70
N LEU A 219 -21.32 7.16 26.49
CA LEU A 219 -22.51 7.94 26.17
C LEU A 219 -23.73 7.06 25.84
N GLY A 220 -23.63 5.74 26.02
CA GLY A 220 -24.73 4.83 25.77
C GLY A 220 -24.89 4.38 24.30
N ILE A 221 -23.90 4.62 23.46
CA ILE A 221 -23.94 4.20 22.05
C ILE A 221 -23.26 2.85 21.89
N ASN A 222 -23.84 1.96 21.07
CA ASN A 222 -23.20 0.71 20.68
C ASN A 222 -22.07 1.04 19.68
N ALA A 223 -20.85 1.15 20.18
CA ALA A 223 -19.69 1.50 19.39
C ALA A 223 -18.60 0.45 19.53
N VAL A 224 -17.92 0.17 18.42
CA VAL A 224 -16.77 -0.75 18.37
C VAL A 224 -15.63 -0.09 17.59
N ALA A 225 -14.41 -0.36 18.02
CA ALA A 225 -13.22 0.03 17.28
C ALA A 225 -12.82 -1.09 16.30
N TYR A 226 -12.33 -0.70 15.13
CA TYR A 226 -11.77 -1.66 14.18
C TYR A 226 -10.48 -1.10 13.57
N TYR A 227 -9.43 -1.91 13.61
CA TYR A 227 -8.13 -1.59 13.02
C TYR A 227 -7.33 -2.87 12.80
N ARG A 228 -6.16 -2.77 12.21
CA ARG A 228 -5.30 -3.90 11.88
C ARG A 228 -5.03 -4.76 13.13
N GLY A 229 -5.23 -6.06 12.98
CA GLY A 229 -5.02 -7.04 14.06
C GLY A 229 -6.31 -7.47 14.74
N LEU A 230 -7.43 -6.79 14.50
CA LEU A 230 -8.73 -7.22 14.99
C LEU A 230 -9.45 -8.06 13.96
N ASP A 231 -10.25 -9.00 14.43
CA ASP A 231 -11.12 -9.81 13.57
C ASP A 231 -12.34 -8.99 13.15
N VAL A 232 -12.74 -9.11 11.90
CA VAL A 232 -13.91 -8.42 11.35
C VAL A 232 -15.21 -8.78 12.08
N SER A 233 -15.25 -9.91 12.79
CA SER A 233 -16.40 -10.34 13.59
C SER A 233 -16.74 -9.41 14.76
N VAL A 234 -15.83 -8.48 15.13
CA VAL A 234 -16.15 -7.45 16.14
C VAL A 234 -17.20 -6.47 15.64
N ILE A 235 -17.39 -6.39 14.31
CA ILE A 235 -18.39 -5.53 13.69
C ILE A 235 -19.70 -6.30 13.55
N PRO A 236 -20.78 -5.87 14.24
CA PRO A 236 -22.09 -6.51 14.07
C PRO A 236 -22.54 -6.43 12.61
N THR A 237 -23.10 -7.54 12.11
CA THR A 237 -23.57 -7.61 10.72
C THR A 237 -24.92 -6.94 10.50
N SER A 238 -25.65 -6.68 11.56
CA SER A 238 -26.97 -6.03 11.51
C SER A 238 -27.22 -5.26 12.81
N GLY A 239 -28.21 -4.38 12.76
CA GLY A 239 -28.59 -3.55 13.90
C GLY A 239 -27.77 -2.28 14.01
N ASP A 240 -28.16 -1.45 14.96
CA ASP A 240 -27.51 -0.15 15.21
C ASP A 240 -26.09 -0.33 15.71
N VAL A 241 -25.15 0.34 15.11
CA VAL A 241 -23.74 0.34 15.53
C VAL A 241 -23.03 1.56 15.00
N VAL A 242 -22.05 2.05 15.77
CA VAL A 242 -21.04 2.99 15.28
C VAL A 242 -19.70 2.25 15.23
N VAL A 243 -19.14 2.12 14.06
CA VAL A 243 -17.80 1.55 13.88
C VAL A 243 -16.81 2.71 13.82
N VAL A 244 -15.82 2.70 14.71
CA VAL A 244 -14.75 3.70 14.72
C VAL A 244 -13.48 2.99 14.22
N ALA A 245 -13.05 3.35 13.03
CA ALA A 245 -12.05 2.55 12.32
C ALA A 245 -10.92 3.40 11.72
N THR A 246 -9.81 2.72 11.47
CA THR A 246 -8.75 3.18 10.58
C THR A 246 -9.02 2.66 9.16
N ASP A 247 -8.12 2.99 8.22
CA ASP A 247 -8.21 2.50 6.83
C ASP A 247 -8.14 0.97 6.70
N ALA A 248 -7.78 0.25 7.76
CA ALA A 248 -7.84 -1.21 7.79
C ALA A 248 -9.24 -1.75 7.45
N LEU A 249 -10.28 -0.96 7.71
CA LEU A 249 -11.66 -1.33 7.37
C LEU A 249 -11.83 -1.55 5.87
N MET A 250 -11.09 -0.82 5.05
CA MET A 250 -11.21 -0.87 3.58
C MET A 250 -10.94 -2.25 3.00
N THR A 251 -10.07 -3.04 3.63
CA THR A 251 -9.71 -4.38 3.16
C THR A 251 -10.36 -5.50 3.96
N GLY A 252 -10.95 -5.18 5.11
CA GLY A 252 -11.49 -6.19 6.02
C GLY A 252 -13.01 -6.30 6.04
N TYR A 253 -13.72 -5.28 5.59
CA TYR A 253 -15.16 -5.20 5.71
C TYR A 253 -15.79 -4.58 4.47
N THR A 254 -16.87 -5.20 3.97
CA THR A 254 -17.53 -4.77 2.73
C THR A 254 -18.95 -4.20 2.93
N GLY A 255 -19.47 -4.23 4.15
CA GLY A 255 -20.82 -3.71 4.45
C GLY A 255 -20.95 -2.22 4.20
N ASP A 256 -22.18 -1.79 3.89
CA ASP A 256 -22.52 -0.39 3.71
C ASP A 256 -22.93 0.25 5.04
N PHE A 257 -22.81 1.58 5.11
CA PHE A 257 -23.20 2.38 6.27
C PHE A 257 -24.17 3.47 5.86
N ASP A 258 -25.02 3.88 6.80
CA ASP A 258 -25.96 4.97 6.57
C ASP A 258 -25.26 6.31 6.46
N SER A 259 -24.17 6.48 7.18
CA SER A 259 -23.32 7.65 7.07
C SER A 259 -21.86 7.33 7.36
N VAL A 260 -21.00 8.20 6.86
CA VAL A 260 -19.56 8.19 7.13
C VAL A 260 -19.16 9.53 7.71
N ILE A 261 -18.35 9.52 8.76
CA ILE A 261 -17.71 10.70 9.31
C ILE A 261 -16.20 10.51 9.15
N ASP A 262 -15.55 11.46 8.51
CA ASP A 262 -14.15 11.34 8.11
C ASP A 262 -13.31 12.40 8.82
N CYS A 263 -12.21 11.96 9.43
CA CYS A 263 -11.23 12.88 10.03
C CYS A 263 -10.40 13.63 8.99
N ASN A 264 -10.40 13.18 7.73
CA ASN A 264 -9.70 13.81 6.60
C ASN A 264 -8.18 13.88 6.75
N THR A 265 -7.64 12.99 7.57
CA THR A 265 -6.19 12.85 7.75
C THR A 265 -5.79 11.39 7.58
N CYS A 266 -4.56 11.20 7.15
CA CYS A 266 -3.94 9.89 7.00
C CYS A 266 -2.60 9.88 7.69
N VAL A 267 -2.25 8.72 8.25
CA VAL A 267 -0.89 8.45 8.72
C VAL A 267 -0.10 7.88 7.56
N THR A 268 1.06 8.45 7.30
CA THR A 268 1.97 7.98 6.26
C THR A 268 3.41 8.00 6.76
N GLN A 269 4.26 7.26 6.08
CA GLN A 269 5.70 7.31 6.35
C GLN A 269 6.37 8.30 5.41
N THR A 270 7.43 8.92 5.92
CA THR A 270 8.31 9.78 5.14
C THR A 270 9.75 9.50 5.53
N VAL A 271 10.68 9.76 4.63
CA VAL A 271 12.09 9.69 4.93
C VAL A 271 12.66 11.10 5.04
N ASP A 272 13.44 11.31 6.08
CA ASP A 272 14.17 12.55 6.32
C ASP A 272 15.67 12.25 6.20
N PHE A 273 16.35 12.99 5.35
CA PHE A 273 17.79 12.86 5.12
C PHE A 273 18.58 13.87 5.97
N SER A 274 18.33 13.87 7.26
CA SER A 274 18.81 14.86 8.21
C SER A 274 20.28 14.69 8.65
N LEU A 275 20.95 13.59 8.27
CA LEU A 275 22.30 13.23 8.72
C LEU A 275 22.40 13.04 10.25
N ASP A 276 21.41 12.40 10.84
CA ASP A 276 21.33 12.13 12.28
C ASP A 276 21.03 10.63 12.54
N PRO A 277 22.00 9.71 12.40
CA PRO A 277 23.30 9.91 11.73
C PRO A 277 23.22 9.86 10.20
N THR A 278 22.18 9.29 9.62
CA THR A 278 21.95 9.16 8.17
C THR A 278 20.54 9.61 7.82
N PHE A 279 19.68 8.66 7.43
CA PHE A 279 18.28 8.93 7.18
C PHE A 279 17.41 8.47 8.36
N THR A 280 16.24 9.06 8.44
CA THR A 280 15.19 8.68 9.41
C THR A 280 13.93 8.34 8.65
N ILE A 281 13.37 7.17 8.91
CA ILE A 281 12.01 6.83 8.48
C ILE A 281 11.08 7.16 9.64
N GLU A 282 10.16 8.07 9.41
CA GLU A 282 9.24 8.52 10.46
C GLU A 282 7.79 8.47 9.98
N THR A 283 6.88 8.40 10.93
CA THR A 283 5.45 8.40 10.69
C THR A 283 4.93 9.81 10.90
N ILE A 284 4.20 10.34 9.91
CA ILE A 284 3.60 11.66 9.99
C ILE A 284 2.11 11.57 9.66
N THR A 285 1.36 12.56 10.17
CA THR A 285 -0.06 12.72 9.85
C THR A 285 -0.20 13.84 8.85
N LEU A 286 -0.82 13.55 7.72
CA LEU A 286 -1.05 14.51 6.64
C LEU A 286 -2.54 14.60 6.31
N PRO A 287 -3.00 15.71 5.72
CA PRO A 287 -4.30 15.72 5.06
C PRO A 287 -4.38 14.56 4.06
N GLN A 288 -5.54 13.93 3.96
CA GLN A 288 -5.73 12.83 3.01
C GLN A 288 -5.66 13.33 1.56
N ASP A 289 -5.39 12.41 0.64
CA ASP A 289 -5.49 12.68 -0.78
C ASP A 289 -6.88 12.36 -1.32
N ALA A 290 -7.11 12.63 -2.61
CA ALA A 290 -8.38 12.40 -3.27
C ALA A 290 -8.79 10.92 -3.30
N VAL A 291 -7.84 10.00 -3.41
CA VAL A 291 -8.12 8.57 -3.42
C VAL A 291 -8.63 8.12 -2.07
N SER A 292 -7.98 8.52 -0.99
CA SER A 292 -8.42 8.23 0.38
C SER A 292 -9.82 8.77 0.62
N ARG A 293 -10.06 10.04 0.27
CA ARG A 293 -11.38 10.67 0.46
C ARG A 293 -12.48 9.93 -0.29
N THR A 294 -12.25 9.61 -1.54
CA THR A 294 -13.21 8.87 -2.38
C THR A 294 -13.52 7.50 -1.80
N GLN A 295 -12.51 6.77 -1.36
CA GLN A 295 -12.67 5.43 -0.79
C GLN A 295 -13.39 5.44 0.55
N ARG A 296 -13.04 6.38 1.44
CA ARG A 296 -13.73 6.52 2.72
C ARG A 296 -15.18 6.95 2.52
N ARG A 297 -15.44 7.94 1.68
CA ARG A 297 -16.79 8.37 1.34
C ARG A 297 -17.61 7.23 0.74
N GLY A 298 -16.99 6.39 -0.08
CA GLY A 298 -17.64 5.28 -0.77
C GLY A 298 -18.14 4.17 0.15
N ARG A 299 -17.95 4.25 1.46
CA ARG A 299 -18.51 3.30 2.41
C ARG A 299 -19.96 3.61 2.77
N THR A 300 -20.52 4.66 2.21
CA THR A 300 -21.95 4.96 2.27
C THR A 300 -22.48 5.24 0.86
N GLY A 301 -23.79 5.30 0.71
CA GLY A 301 -24.40 5.62 -0.58
C GLY A 301 -24.51 4.46 -1.56
N ARG A 302 -24.26 3.23 -1.11
CA ARG A 302 -24.41 2.02 -1.93
C ARG A 302 -25.83 1.48 -1.81
N GLY A 303 -26.60 1.53 -2.92
CA GLY A 303 -27.97 1.02 -2.93
C GLY A 303 -29.01 1.88 -2.26
N LYS A 304 -28.64 2.82 -1.39
CA LYS A 304 -29.48 3.80 -0.76
C LYS A 304 -28.72 5.09 -0.57
N PRO A 305 -29.41 6.26 -0.45
CA PRO A 305 -28.73 7.52 -0.19
C PRO A 305 -27.91 7.48 1.09
N GLY A 306 -26.73 8.10 1.05
CA GLY A 306 -25.83 8.19 2.17
C GLY A 306 -25.44 9.63 2.48
N ILE A 307 -24.80 9.80 3.63
CA ILE A 307 -24.31 11.10 4.08
C ILE A 307 -22.84 10.95 4.44
N TYR A 308 -22.02 11.85 3.90
CA TYR A 308 -20.61 11.95 4.20
C TYR A 308 -20.33 13.24 4.94
N ARG A 309 -19.90 13.13 6.20
CA ARG A 309 -19.56 14.29 7.03
C ARG A 309 -18.06 14.41 7.13
N PHE A 310 -17.55 15.62 6.92
CA PHE A 310 -16.12 15.86 6.86
C PHE A 310 -15.67 16.96 7.82
N VAL A 311 -14.43 16.86 8.27
CA VAL A 311 -13.76 17.85 9.11
C VAL A 311 -13.19 18.98 8.25
N ALA A 312 -12.58 18.61 7.11
CA ALA A 312 -11.92 19.57 6.22
C ALA A 312 -12.41 19.39 4.78
N PRO A 313 -12.64 20.48 4.05
CA PRO A 313 -13.13 20.41 2.67
C PRO A 313 -12.05 20.07 1.65
N GLY A 314 -10.76 20.27 1.97
CA GLY A 314 -9.65 20.10 1.05
C GLY A 314 -9.05 18.70 1.07
N GLU A 315 -8.28 18.41 0.03
CA GLU A 315 -7.55 17.17 -0.12
C GLU A 315 -6.23 17.43 -0.85
N ARG A 316 -5.25 16.54 -0.66
CA ARG A 316 -3.99 16.59 -1.43
C ARG A 316 -4.19 15.96 -2.81
N PRO A 317 -3.44 16.40 -3.85
CA PRO A 317 -3.45 15.70 -5.12
C PRO A 317 -3.03 14.24 -4.96
N SER A 318 -3.68 13.35 -5.71
CA SER A 318 -3.30 11.93 -5.76
C SER A 318 -2.19 11.69 -6.78
N GLY A 319 -1.59 10.50 -6.74
CA GLY A 319 -0.62 10.08 -7.75
C GLY A 319 0.83 10.39 -7.41
N MET A 320 1.13 10.69 -6.15
CA MET A 320 2.49 10.91 -5.68
C MET A 320 2.76 10.02 -4.47
N PHE A 321 4.00 9.57 -4.30
CA PHE A 321 4.39 8.83 -3.12
C PHE A 321 5.80 9.21 -2.67
N ASP A 322 6.09 8.93 -1.40
CA ASP A 322 7.34 9.33 -0.76
C ASP A 322 8.48 8.36 -1.09
N SER A 323 9.71 8.85 -1.05
CA SER A 323 10.92 8.04 -1.21
C SER A 323 10.99 6.86 -0.22
N SER A 324 10.35 6.98 0.95
CA SER A 324 10.26 5.87 1.91
C SER A 324 9.62 4.62 1.32
N VAL A 325 8.73 4.77 0.36
CA VAL A 325 8.10 3.63 -0.34
C VAL A 325 9.13 2.89 -1.20
N LEU A 326 10.05 3.61 -1.83
CA LEU A 326 11.17 2.96 -2.54
C LEU A 326 12.02 2.15 -1.56
N CYS A 327 12.33 2.70 -0.40
CA CYS A 327 13.02 1.97 0.66
C CYS A 327 12.30 0.67 1.01
N GLU A 328 10.99 0.72 1.18
CA GLU A 328 10.19 -0.48 1.44
C GLU A 328 10.27 -1.50 0.30
N CYS A 329 10.35 -1.06 -0.95
CA CYS A 329 10.50 -1.96 -2.10
C CYS A 329 11.82 -2.74 -2.02
N TYR A 330 12.93 -2.08 -1.73
CA TYR A 330 14.22 -2.75 -1.58
C TYR A 330 14.23 -3.68 -0.38
N ASP A 331 13.65 -3.24 0.73
CA ASP A 331 13.54 -4.05 1.94
C ASP A 331 12.72 -5.32 1.67
N ALA A 332 11.55 -5.18 1.06
CA ALA A 332 10.68 -6.31 0.72
C ALA A 332 11.34 -7.25 -0.29
N GLY A 333 12.04 -6.70 -1.26
CA GLY A 333 12.78 -7.49 -2.24
C GLY A 333 13.82 -8.39 -1.57
N CYS A 334 14.61 -7.83 -0.67
CA CYS A 334 15.62 -8.57 0.08
C CYS A 334 15.00 -9.54 1.08
N ALA A 335 13.95 -9.12 1.80
CA ALA A 335 13.38 -9.91 2.88
C ALA A 335 12.42 -11.01 2.40
N TRP A 336 11.60 -10.74 1.38
CA TRP A 336 10.48 -11.60 1.00
C TRP A 336 10.62 -12.29 -0.34
N TYR A 337 11.35 -11.70 -1.29
CA TYR A 337 11.30 -12.13 -2.70
C TYR A 337 12.63 -12.57 -3.26
N GLU A 338 13.65 -12.67 -2.43
CA GLU A 338 15.00 -13.13 -2.82
C GLU A 338 15.56 -12.31 -3.99
N LEU A 339 15.28 -11.02 -4.00
CA LEU A 339 15.80 -10.10 -5.00
C LEU A 339 17.07 -9.41 -4.51
N THR A 340 18.04 -9.26 -5.38
CA THR A 340 19.16 -8.37 -5.10
C THR A 340 18.71 -6.92 -5.22
N PRO A 341 19.42 -5.96 -4.59
CA PRO A 341 19.14 -4.55 -4.82
C PRO A 341 19.19 -4.14 -6.30
N ALA A 342 20.14 -4.68 -7.05
CA ALA A 342 20.24 -4.42 -8.49
C ALA A 342 19.01 -4.90 -9.27
N GLU A 343 18.54 -6.11 -8.98
CA GLU A 343 17.30 -6.64 -9.59
C GLU A 343 16.08 -5.79 -9.23
N THR A 344 15.99 -5.33 -7.99
CA THR A 344 14.91 -4.44 -7.55
C THR A 344 14.95 -3.12 -8.33
N THR A 345 16.11 -2.55 -8.53
CA THR A 345 16.27 -1.32 -9.32
C THR A 345 15.76 -1.50 -10.75
N VAL A 346 16.08 -2.61 -11.40
CA VAL A 346 15.59 -2.89 -12.77
C VAL A 346 14.06 -2.84 -12.82
N ARG A 347 13.41 -3.48 -11.88
CA ARG A 347 11.94 -3.51 -11.80
C ARG A 347 11.35 -2.15 -11.51
N LEU A 348 11.92 -1.43 -10.54
CA LEU A 348 11.45 -0.09 -10.19
C LEU A 348 11.72 0.93 -11.29
N ARG A 349 12.82 0.78 -12.03
CA ARG A 349 13.12 1.64 -13.17
C ARG A 349 12.06 1.46 -14.27
N ALA A 350 11.66 0.24 -14.55
CA ALA A 350 10.57 -0.04 -15.49
C ALA A 350 9.25 0.62 -15.05
N TYR A 351 8.96 0.60 -13.75
CA TYR A 351 7.80 1.28 -13.19
C TYR A 351 7.90 2.80 -13.38
N MET A 352 9.02 3.41 -12.99
CA MET A 352 9.20 4.85 -13.06
C MET A 352 9.27 5.37 -14.50
N ASN A 353 9.69 4.53 -15.45
CA ASN A 353 9.74 4.89 -16.86
C ASN A 353 8.40 4.73 -17.59
N THR A 354 7.36 4.28 -16.91
CA THR A 354 6.04 4.12 -17.52
C THR A 354 5.17 5.33 -17.17
N PRO A 355 4.78 6.15 -18.17
CA PRO A 355 3.88 7.27 -17.93
C PRO A 355 2.49 6.82 -17.46
N GLY A 356 1.83 7.64 -16.66
CA GLY A 356 0.47 7.35 -16.17
C GLY A 356 0.39 6.58 -14.86
N LEU A 357 1.53 6.22 -14.29
CA LEU A 357 1.61 5.63 -12.96
C LEU A 357 1.96 6.70 -11.91
N PRO A 358 1.71 6.44 -10.62
CA PRO A 358 2.14 7.33 -9.55
C PRO A 358 3.63 7.66 -9.62
N VAL A 359 3.99 8.86 -9.19
CA VAL A 359 5.35 9.41 -9.32
C VAL A 359 6.01 9.61 -7.97
N CYS A 360 7.33 9.50 -7.94
CA CYS A 360 8.15 9.87 -6.80
C CYS A 360 9.50 10.40 -7.29
N GLN A 361 10.30 10.91 -6.36
CA GLN A 361 11.66 11.32 -6.68
C GLN A 361 12.52 10.09 -7.03
N ASP A 362 13.41 10.24 -7.99
CA ASP A 362 14.31 9.16 -8.42
C ASP A 362 15.47 9.00 -7.42
N HIS A 363 15.23 8.24 -6.39
CA HIS A 363 16.23 7.88 -5.39
C HIS A 363 16.66 6.40 -5.52
N LEU A 364 16.49 5.81 -6.71
CA LEU A 364 16.77 4.38 -6.89
C LEU A 364 18.24 4.04 -6.62
N GLU A 365 19.16 4.82 -7.17
CA GLU A 365 20.59 4.55 -6.98
C GLU A 365 21.01 4.68 -5.52
N PHE A 366 20.44 5.64 -4.81
CA PHE A 366 20.68 5.78 -3.39
C PHE A 366 20.25 4.54 -2.61
N TRP A 367 19.00 4.13 -2.77
CA TRP A 367 18.49 2.96 -2.03
C TRP A 367 19.16 1.66 -2.46
N GLU A 368 19.44 1.50 -3.76
CA GLU A 368 20.24 0.35 -4.22
C GLU A 368 21.58 0.30 -3.51
N GLY A 369 22.25 1.44 -3.43
CA GLY A 369 23.54 1.57 -2.75
C GLY A 369 23.45 1.20 -1.28
N VAL A 370 22.46 1.73 -0.56
CA VAL A 370 22.25 1.43 0.85
C VAL A 370 22.10 -0.08 1.06
N PHE A 371 21.15 -0.71 0.39
CA PHE A 371 20.86 -2.14 0.59
C PHE A 371 22.02 -3.04 0.13
N THR A 372 22.75 -2.65 -0.91
CA THR A 372 23.95 -3.37 -1.33
C THR A 372 25.01 -3.40 -0.23
N GLY A 373 25.11 -2.34 0.56
CA GLY A 373 26.06 -2.27 1.67
C GLY A 373 25.64 -3.01 2.94
N LEU A 374 24.39 -3.48 3.01
CA LEU A 374 23.88 -4.24 4.16
C LEU A 374 24.23 -5.72 4.01
N THR A 375 25.51 -6.04 4.17
CA THR A 375 26.03 -7.39 3.95
C THR A 375 26.07 -8.22 5.22
N HIS A 376 25.95 -9.54 5.08
CA HIS A 376 26.05 -10.51 6.19
C HIS A 376 24.98 -10.34 7.28
N ILE A 377 23.75 -10.08 6.87
CA ILE A 377 22.62 -10.03 7.79
C ILE A 377 22.43 -11.38 8.51
N ASP A 378 22.04 -11.33 9.78
CA ASP A 378 21.69 -12.53 10.52
C ASP A 378 20.34 -13.07 10.02
N ALA A 379 20.36 -14.28 9.46
CA ALA A 379 19.18 -14.90 8.87
C ALA A 379 18.08 -15.18 9.89
N HIS A 380 18.46 -15.53 11.12
CA HIS A 380 17.50 -15.80 12.18
C HIS A 380 16.79 -14.50 12.61
N PHE A 381 17.53 -13.41 12.74
CA PHE A 381 16.94 -12.10 13.04
C PHE A 381 15.98 -11.65 11.93
N LEU A 382 16.37 -11.86 10.68
CA LEU A 382 15.49 -11.55 9.54
C LEU A 382 14.19 -12.36 9.60
N SER A 383 14.28 -13.66 9.88
CA SER A 383 13.11 -14.53 10.06
C SER A 383 12.20 -14.00 11.17
N GLN A 384 12.76 -13.59 12.29
CA GLN A 384 12.00 -13.07 13.43
C GLN A 384 11.28 -11.75 13.10
N THR A 385 11.96 -10.81 12.43
CA THR A 385 11.36 -9.53 12.04
C THR A 385 10.27 -9.70 11.00
N LYS A 386 10.41 -10.65 10.08
CA LYS A 386 9.36 -11.03 9.13
C LYS A 386 8.13 -11.58 9.84
N GLN A 387 8.32 -12.50 10.79
CA GLN A 387 7.23 -13.13 11.55
C GLN A 387 6.50 -12.12 12.43
N SER A 388 7.21 -11.15 12.99
CA SER A 388 6.59 -10.13 13.83
C SER A 388 5.85 -9.04 13.06
N GLY A 389 5.89 -9.08 11.73
CA GLY A 389 5.17 -8.14 10.88
C GLY A 389 5.76 -6.74 10.85
N GLU A 390 7.07 -6.61 11.08
CA GLU A 390 7.74 -5.32 10.94
C GLU A 390 7.59 -4.78 9.52
N ASN A 391 7.39 -3.47 9.41
CA ASN A 391 7.19 -2.81 8.12
C ASN A 391 8.47 -2.78 7.26
N LEU A 392 9.63 -2.74 7.92
CA LEU A 392 10.95 -2.76 7.28
C LEU A 392 11.79 -3.88 7.91
N PRO A 393 11.39 -5.16 7.70
CA PRO A 393 12.01 -6.26 8.43
C PRO A 393 13.51 -6.40 8.15
N TYR A 394 13.96 -6.09 6.94
CA TYR A 394 15.37 -6.20 6.59
C TYR A 394 16.21 -5.16 7.31
N LEU A 395 15.78 -3.89 7.31
CA LEU A 395 16.49 -2.82 8.01
C LEU A 395 16.52 -3.04 9.53
N VAL A 396 15.41 -3.49 10.10
CA VAL A 396 15.34 -3.79 11.54
C VAL A 396 16.28 -4.95 11.89
N ALA A 397 16.24 -6.03 11.12
CA ALA A 397 17.10 -7.20 11.35
C ALA A 397 18.59 -6.86 11.16
N TYR A 398 18.90 -6.00 10.21
CA TYR A 398 20.29 -5.60 9.99
C TYR A 398 20.83 -4.75 11.14
N GLN A 399 20.06 -3.79 11.64
CA GLN A 399 20.46 -3.01 12.82
C GLN A 399 20.65 -3.92 14.03
N ALA A 400 19.77 -4.91 14.22
CA ALA A 400 19.91 -5.91 15.27
C ALA A 400 21.18 -6.76 15.10
N THR A 401 21.51 -7.12 13.88
CA THR A 401 22.73 -7.88 13.54
C THR A 401 23.97 -7.10 13.97
N VAL A 402 24.05 -5.82 13.63
CA VAL A 402 25.17 -4.95 13.99
C VAL A 402 25.29 -4.81 15.51
N CYS A 403 24.17 -4.61 16.20
CA CYS A 403 24.15 -4.52 17.66
C CYS A 403 24.63 -5.82 18.32
N ALA A 404 24.15 -6.97 17.87
CA ALA A 404 24.55 -8.26 18.41
C ALA A 404 26.07 -8.51 18.26
N ARG A 405 26.61 -8.22 17.08
CA ARG A 405 28.06 -8.39 16.81
C ARG A 405 28.93 -7.45 17.63
N ALA A 406 28.45 -6.27 17.94
CA ALA A 406 29.14 -5.29 18.76
C ALA A 406 28.85 -5.48 20.26
N GLN A 407 27.99 -6.40 20.61
CA GLN A 407 27.51 -6.60 21.99
C GLN A 407 26.97 -5.28 22.60
N ALA A 408 26.28 -4.51 21.79
CA ALA A 408 25.70 -3.22 22.14
C ALA A 408 24.17 -3.28 22.17
N PRO A 409 23.51 -2.42 22.99
CA PRO A 409 22.05 -2.40 23.03
C PRO A 409 21.47 -1.84 21.73
N PRO A 410 20.23 -2.24 21.37
CA PRO A 410 19.59 -1.68 20.18
C PRO A 410 19.12 -0.25 20.41
N PRO A 411 18.85 0.50 19.32
CA PRO A 411 18.28 1.84 19.43
C PRO A 411 16.88 1.85 20.04
N SER A 412 16.10 0.80 19.81
CA SER A 412 14.74 0.65 20.38
C SER A 412 14.48 -0.81 20.72
N TRP A 413 14.16 -1.11 21.98
CA TRP A 413 13.79 -2.44 22.40
C TRP A 413 12.40 -2.83 21.86
N ASP A 414 11.53 -1.88 21.61
CA ASP A 414 10.18 -2.15 21.09
C ASP A 414 10.21 -2.84 19.73
N GLN A 415 11.17 -2.46 18.87
CA GLN A 415 11.32 -3.04 17.54
C GLN A 415 12.19 -4.29 17.52
N MET A 416 13.20 -4.38 18.41
CA MET A 416 14.26 -5.39 18.32
C MET A 416 14.26 -6.40 19.47
N TRP A 417 13.30 -6.32 20.39
CA TRP A 417 13.29 -7.17 21.57
C TRP A 417 13.26 -8.66 21.24
N LYS A 418 12.55 -9.08 20.19
CA LYS A 418 12.48 -10.48 19.77
C LYS A 418 13.81 -11.01 19.28
N CYS A 419 14.60 -10.15 18.62
CA CYS A 419 15.91 -10.52 18.14
C CYS A 419 16.96 -10.59 19.24
N LEU A 420 16.93 -9.63 20.17
CA LEU A 420 18.02 -9.41 21.10
C LEU A 420 17.70 -9.72 22.56
N ILE A 421 16.47 -10.17 22.86
CA ILE A 421 16.04 -10.38 24.25
C ILE A 421 16.92 -11.36 25.03
N ARG A 422 17.38 -12.43 24.40
CA ARG A 422 18.25 -13.42 25.02
C ARG A 422 19.62 -12.84 25.37
N LEU A 423 20.08 -11.87 24.58
CA LEU A 423 21.38 -11.26 24.72
C LEU A 423 21.37 -10.05 25.64
N LYS A 424 20.17 -9.58 26.03
CA LYS A 424 19.99 -8.34 26.80
C LYS A 424 20.95 -8.18 27.97
N PRO A 425 21.19 -9.18 28.84
CA PRO A 425 22.12 -9.02 29.96
C PRO A 425 23.56 -8.79 29.54
N THR A 426 23.93 -9.15 28.31
CA THR A 426 25.30 -9.02 27.79
C THR A 426 25.51 -7.75 26.96
N LEU A 427 24.44 -7.03 26.64
CA LEU A 427 24.51 -5.84 25.78
C LEU A 427 24.74 -4.59 26.60
N HIS A 428 25.76 -3.83 26.26
CA HIS A 428 26.17 -2.64 27.00
C HIS A 428 26.89 -1.64 26.10
N GLY A 429 26.98 -0.39 26.56
CA GLY A 429 27.68 0.65 25.86
C GLY A 429 26.84 1.40 24.82
N PRO A 430 27.48 2.26 24.01
CA PRO A 430 26.78 3.04 23.00
C PRO A 430 26.30 2.18 21.84
N THR A 431 25.16 2.55 21.28
CA THR A 431 24.56 1.87 20.15
C THR A 431 25.23 2.28 18.85
N PRO A 432 25.66 1.33 17.99
CA PRO A 432 26.14 1.65 16.64
C PRO A 432 24.93 1.92 15.72
N LEU A 433 24.36 3.10 15.86
CA LEU A 433 23.16 3.49 15.12
C LEU A 433 23.47 3.76 13.65
N LEU A 434 22.81 3.03 12.76
CA LEU A 434 23.01 3.15 11.31
C LEU A 434 22.02 4.13 10.69
N TYR A 435 20.78 4.08 11.12
CA TYR A 435 19.65 4.90 10.66
C TYR A 435 18.55 4.87 11.75
N ARG A 436 17.57 5.77 11.63
CA ARG A 436 16.47 5.83 12.58
C ARG A 436 15.18 5.30 11.92
N LEU A 437 14.53 4.37 12.60
CA LEU A 437 13.25 3.78 12.17
C LEU A 437 12.18 4.02 13.25
N GLY A 438 11.90 5.30 13.53
CA GLY A 438 11.02 5.72 14.62
C GLY A 438 11.80 6.20 15.83
N ALA A 439 11.17 6.14 17.00
CA ALA A 439 11.77 6.65 18.23
C ALA A 439 13.03 5.86 18.63
N VAL A 440 14.07 6.58 19.05
CA VAL A 440 15.32 6.03 19.54
C VAL A 440 15.44 6.30 21.03
N GLN A 441 15.57 5.24 21.83
CA GLN A 441 15.64 5.32 23.29
C GLN A 441 17.07 5.48 23.79
N ASN A 442 18.07 4.99 23.04
CA ASN A 442 19.47 5.08 23.37
C ASN A 442 20.16 6.03 22.40
N GLU A 443 20.39 7.25 22.84
CA GLU A 443 20.91 8.34 22.01
C GLU A 443 22.44 8.45 21.97
N ILE A 444 23.13 7.71 22.82
CA ILE A 444 24.59 7.66 22.79
C ILE A 444 24.99 6.71 21.67
N THR A 445 25.49 7.24 20.59
CA THR A 445 25.81 6.47 19.38
C THR A 445 27.31 6.29 19.20
N LEU A 446 27.65 5.14 18.61
CA LEU A 446 29.00 4.79 18.20
C LEU A 446 29.08 4.87 16.69
N THR A 447 30.18 5.42 16.17
CA THR A 447 30.39 5.44 14.72
C THR A 447 30.65 4.02 14.21
N HIS A 448 29.96 3.66 13.12
CA HIS A 448 30.09 2.35 12.50
C HIS A 448 30.43 2.50 11.00
N PRO A 449 31.22 1.59 10.41
CA PRO A 449 31.55 1.68 8.99
C PRO A 449 30.35 1.75 8.06
N VAL A 450 29.26 1.05 8.37
CA VAL A 450 28.03 1.07 7.55
C VAL A 450 27.35 2.44 7.61
N THR A 451 27.37 3.11 8.77
CA THR A 451 26.87 4.49 8.89
C THR A 451 27.63 5.43 7.96
N LYS A 452 28.95 5.32 7.93
CA LYS A 452 29.80 6.13 7.03
C LYS A 452 29.51 5.82 5.56
N TYR A 453 29.31 4.54 5.25
CA TYR A 453 28.96 4.10 3.89
C TYR A 453 27.63 4.71 3.44
N ILE A 454 26.61 4.68 4.28
CA ILE A 454 25.30 5.27 3.97
C ILE A 454 25.44 6.79 3.74
N MET A 455 26.20 7.48 4.58
CA MET A 455 26.46 8.90 4.41
C MET A 455 27.14 9.20 3.06
N THR A 456 28.04 8.33 2.62
CA THR A 456 28.65 8.44 1.29
C THR A 456 27.64 8.29 0.17
N CYS A 457 26.71 7.33 0.30
CA CYS A 457 25.60 7.17 -0.66
C CYS A 457 24.70 8.41 -0.71
N MET A 458 24.39 9.00 0.45
CA MET A 458 23.60 10.22 0.52
C MET A 458 24.28 11.39 -0.19
N SER A 459 25.59 11.55 0.01
CA SER A 459 26.37 12.58 -0.67
C SER A 459 26.44 12.38 -2.17
N ALA A 460 26.62 11.13 -2.62
CA ALA A 460 26.79 10.82 -4.03
C ALA A 460 25.47 10.89 -4.82
N ASP A 461 24.38 10.40 -4.24
CA ASP A 461 23.15 10.12 -4.97
C ASP A 461 21.99 11.07 -4.64
N LEU A 462 22.07 11.78 -3.51
CA LEU A 462 21.04 12.73 -3.07
C LEU A 462 21.56 14.17 -3.03
N GLU A 463 22.82 14.40 -3.36
CA GLU A 463 23.47 15.71 -3.26
C GLU A 463 23.42 16.29 -1.84
N VAL A 464 23.32 15.41 -0.84
CA VAL A 464 23.37 15.82 0.57
C VAL A 464 24.81 16.07 0.97
N VAL A 465 25.06 17.26 1.54
CA VAL A 465 26.41 17.61 1.98
C VAL A 465 26.71 16.90 3.30
N THR A 466 27.72 16.03 3.29
CA THR A 466 28.22 15.37 4.48
C THR A 466 29.51 16.08 4.95
N SER A 467 29.43 16.67 6.07
CA SER A 467 30.60 17.35 6.66
C SER A 467 31.41 16.41 7.56
#